data_d52436ee11cd76f3d6156dd62c562a9c
#
_entry.id   d52436ee11cd76f3d6156dd62c562a9c
#
_cell.length_a   1.000
_cell.length_b   1.000
_cell.length_c   1.000
_cell.angle_alpha   90.00
_cell.angle_beta   90.00
_cell.angle_gamma   90.00
#
_symmetry.space_group_name_H-M   'P 1'
#
loop_
_entity.id
_entity.type
_entity.pdbx_description
1 polymer ?
#
loop_
_entity_poly.entity_id
_entity_poly.type
_entity_poly.pdbx_seq_one_letter_code
_entity_poly.pdbx_strand_id
1 'polypeptide(L)'
;HITRLIVPQFNIRAGHIIVPVGLTNAHHEPINFFGTYRPEGETTILPSTWHENGLEFFGSFGKGYASFDYQAMIVAGLNANGFDRNTWIASGKQGIFEEDNFTSPGYVARLDYKGVPGLRIGASFYYCADAGSNSDKADTYSSTGKIPVRIYTADAQYRNKYVVARANMVYGNLGNSAKLSEANTKLSNKSPYSRITPIAKNVVSYAAEAGLNISAFFKGNRKVPVIYPFARYEYYNPQEKGEASQIMEKRCQVSMWTAGLNWYALPNLVVKADYTTRQIGTNKVFGTGKYNSENEFSIGIAYIGWFVKK
;
A
#
# COMPACT_ATOMS: atom_id res chain seq x y z
N HIS A 1 -8.70 -15.56 -11.87
CA HIS A 1 -9.68 -14.67 -12.51
C HIS A 1 -9.86 -14.98 -14.00
N ILE A 2 -11.00 -14.55 -14.56
CA ILE A 2 -11.31 -14.62 -15.97
C ILE A 2 -11.43 -13.18 -16.49
N THR A 3 -10.81 -12.91 -17.66
CA THR A 3 -10.85 -11.58 -18.29
C THR A 3 -11.46 -11.71 -19.69
N ARG A 4 -12.45 -10.85 -19.99
CA ARG A 4 -13.01 -10.66 -21.31
C ARG A 4 -12.58 -9.31 -21.86
N LEU A 5 -11.73 -9.32 -22.87
CA LEU A 5 -11.38 -8.12 -23.64
C LEU A 5 -12.46 -7.88 -24.69
N ILE A 6 -13.07 -6.70 -24.68
CA ILE A 6 -14.19 -6.35 -25.57
C ILE A 6 -13.75 -5.26 -26.55
N VAL A 7 -13.36 -4.09 -26.02
CA VAL A 7 -12.78 -2.97 -26.76
C VAL A 7 -11.72 -2.28 -25.90
N PRO A 8 -10.78 -1.53 -26.48
CA PRO A 8 -9.75 -0.85 -25.67
C PRO A 8 -10.30 0.01 -24.53
N GLN A 9 -11.49 0.58 -24.73
CA GLN A 9 -12.14 1.48 -23.76
C GLN A 9 -12.94 0.74 -22.69
N PHE A 10 -13.30 -0.54 -22.91
CA PHE A 10 -14.17 -1.26 -21.98
C PHE A 10 -13.88 -2.76 -22.00
N ASN A 11 -13.44 -3.27 -20.86
CA ASN A 11 -13.17 -4.69 -20.64
C ASN A 11 -13.72 -5.10 -19.27
N ILE A 12 -13.90 -6.40 -19.06
CA ILE A 12 -14.45 -6.97 -17.83
C ILE A 12 -13.51 -8.04 -17.30
N ARG A 13 -13.30 -8.05 -15.99
CA ARG A 13 -12.58 -9.10 -15.27
C ARG A 13 -13.38 -9.53 -14.05
N ALA A 14 -13.46 -10.84 -13.79
CA ALA A 14 -14.16 -11.41 -12.65
C ALA A 14 -13.31 -12.49 -11.96
N GLY A 15 -13.46 -12.63 -10.65
CA GLY A 15 -12.77 -13.60 -9.82
C GLY A 15 -11.87 -12.93 -8.78
N HIS A 16 -10.80 -13.60 -8.36
CA HIS A 16 -9.83 -13.09 -7.40
C HIS A 16 -8.85 -12.12 -8.11
N ILE A 17 -8.99 -10.84 -7.82
CA ILE A 17 -8.37 -9.75 -8.59
C ILE A 17 -7.66 -8.75 -7.66
N ILE A 18 -6.62 -8.10 -8.20
CA ILE A 18 -5.86 -7.08 -7.47
C ILE A 18 -6.73 -5.85 -7.25
N VAL A 19 -6.80 -5.38 -6.01
CA VAL A 19 -7.44 -4.10 -5.65
C VAL A 19 -6.46 -2.97 -5.93
N PRO A 20 -6.70 -2.06 -6.90
CA PRO A 20 -5.73 -1.08 -7.36
C PRO A 20 -5.66 0.17 -6.47
N VAL A 21 -5.54 -0.03 -5.17
CA VAL A 21 -5.41 1.03 -4.15
C VAL A 21 -3.96 1.12 -3.72
N GLY A 22 -3.38 2.31 -3.84
CA GLY A 22 -1.96 2.55 -3.60
C GLY A 22 -1.07 2.21 -4.80
N LEU A 23 0.21 2.49 -4.65
CA LEU A 23 1.24 2.24 -5.66
C LEU A 23 1.89 0.86 -5.49
N THR A 24 2.21 0.51 -4.25
CA THR A 24 3.01 -0.69 -3.93
C THR A 24 2.21 -1.96 -4.17
N ASN A 25 0.90 -1.94 -3.92
CA ASN A 25 0.07 -3.12 -4.04
C ASN A 25 0.07 -3.69 -5.47
N ALA A 26 -0.09 -2.84 -6.48
CA ALA A 26 -0.09 -3.25 -7.89
C ALA A 26 1.32 -3.55 -8.42
N HIS A 27 2.38 -3.10 -7.74
CA HIS A 27 3.79 -3.19 -8.16
C HIS A 27 4.68 -3.77 -7.07
N HIS A 28 4.24 -4.83 -6.41
CA HIS A 28 4.86 -5.38 -5.21
C HIS A 28 6.08 -6.27 -5.46
N GLU A 29 6.42 -6.59 -6.72
CA GLU A 29 7.59 -7.38 -7.03
C GLU A 29 8.88 -6.62 -6.68
N PRO A 30 9.89 -7.29 -6.12
CA PRO A 30 11.12 -6.65 -5.66
C PRO A 30 11.91 -5.88 -6.71
N ILE A 31 11.71 -6.15 -7.98
CA ILE A 31 12.37 -5.41 -9.08
C ILE A 31 11.74 -4.02 -9.31
N ASN A 32 10.53 -3.79 -8.81
CA ASN A 32 9.76 -2.58 -9.06
C ASN A 32 10.07 -1.43 -8.08
N PHE A 33 10.83 -1.66 -7.01
CA PHE A 33 11.25 -0.65 -6.05
C PHE A 33 12.74 -0.76 -5.76
N PHE A 34 13.37 0.34 -5.30
CA PHE A 34 14.82 0.38 -5.12
C PHE A 34 15.27 -0.31 -3.84
N GLY A 35 14.64 -0.08 -2.70
CA GLY A 35 15.04 -0.67 -1.43
C GLY A 35 15.08 -2.19 -1.43
N THR A 36 15.82 -2.77 -0.53
CA THR A 36 15.80 -4.22 -0.26
C THR A 36 14.43 -4.65 0.22
N TYR A 37 13.78 -3.82 1.04
CA TYR A 37 12.40 -4.00 1.47
C TYR A 37 11.43 -3.11 0.69
N ARG A 38 10.17 -3.57 0.63
CA ARG A 38 9.05 -2.77 0.11
C ARG A 38 8.92 -1.46 0.89
N PRO A 39 8.37 -0.39 0.29
CA PRO A 39 7.94 0.78 1.05
C PRO A 39 7.06 0.35 2.22
N GLU A 40 7.46 0.73 3.44
CA GLU A 40 6.85 0.22 4.67
C GLU A 40 5.49 0.87 4.94
N GLY A 41 5.36 2.16 4.68
CA GLY A 41 4.19 2.93 5.12
C GLY A 41 2.88 2.48 4.47
N GLU A 42 2.86 2.29 3.16
CA GLU A 42 1.67 1.81 2.46
C GLU A 42 1.31 0.38 2.88
N THR A 43 2.31 -0.51 2.97
CA THR A 43 2.10 -1.92 3.32
C THR A 43 1.76 -2.15 4.79
N THR A 44 2.04 -1.18 5.66
CA THR A 44 1.62 -1.21 7.06
C THR A 44 0.15 -0.84 7.23
N ILE A 45 -0.33 0.15 6.48
CA ILE A 45 -1.68 0.70 6.63
C ILE A 45 -2.71 -0.04 5.78
N LEU A 46 -2.33 -0.45 4.56
CA LEU A 46 -3.19 -1.15 3.61
C LEU A 46 -2.87 -2.65 3.58
N PRO A 47 -3.81 -3.51 3.19
CA PRO A 47 -3.52 -4.92 2.96
C PRO A 47 -2.39 -5.11 1.96
N SER A 48 -1.35 -5.84 2.34
CA SER A 48 -0.24 -6.19 1.44
C SER A 48 -0.69 -7.26 0.45
N THR A 49 -0.30 -7.11 -0.83
CA THR A 49 -0.80 -7.97 -1.91
C THR A 49 -2.33 -8.09 -1.86
N TRP A 50 -2.99 -6.95 -1.86
CA TRP A 50 -4.43 -6.88 -1.68
C TRP A 50 -5.14 -7.39 -2.92
N HIS A 51 -5.76 -8.54 -2.77
CA HIS A 51 -6.62 -9.18 -3.76
C HIS A 51 -7.95 -9.48 -3.09
N GLU A 52 -9.03 -9.36 -3.83
CA GLU A 52 -10.39 -9.71 -3.39
C GLU A 52 -11.14 -10.39 -4.50
N ASN A 53 -12.15 -11.18 -4.16
CA ASN A 53 -13.10 -11.67 -5.13
C ASN A 53 -14.04 -10.56 -5.55
N GLY A 54 -14.29 -10.45 -6.86
CA GLY A 54 -15.16 -9.40 -7.36
C GLY A 54 -15.21 -9.28 -8.87
N LEU A 55 -15.75 -8.13 -9.30
CA LEU A 55 -15.93 -7.74 -10.68
C LEU A 55 -15.23 -6.42 -10.94
N GLU A 56 -14.47 -6.35 -12.03
CA GLU A 56 -13.75 -5.16 -12.48
C GLU A 56 -14.18 -4.78 -13.89
N PHE A 57 -14.39 -3.49 -14.09
CA PHE A 57 -14.49 -2.81 -15.38
C PHE A 57 -13.26 -1.95 -15.58
N PHE A 58 -12.59 -2.08 -16.73
CA PHE A 58 -11.36 -1.34 -16.99
C PHE A 58 -11.17 -1.05 -18.46
N GLY A 59 -10.37 -0.04 -18.74
CA GLY A 59 -10.05 0.35 -20.11
C GLY A 59 -9.14 1.56 -20.18
N SER A 60 -8.88 1.97 -21.43
CA SER A 60 -8.08 3.14 -21.77
C SER A 60 -8.87 4.08 -22.67
N PHE A 61 -8.73 5.38 -22.46
CA PHE A 61 -9.39 6.39 -23.28
C PHE A 61 -8.49 7.60 -23.52
N GLY A 62 -8.88 8.40 -24.51
CA GLY A 62 -8.10 9.59 -24.90
C GLY A 62 -6.98 9.27 -25.89
N LYS A 63 -6.21 10.29 -26.29
CA LYS A 63 -5.08 10.20 -27.22
C LYS A 63 -4.01 11.23 -26.91
N GLY A 64 -2.73 10.92 -27.22
CA GLY A 64 -1.62 11.84 -27.03
C GLY A 64 -1.51 12.28 -25.57
N TYR A 65 -1.44 13.59 -25.35
CA TYR A 65 -1.32 14.16 -23.99
C TYR A 65 -2.58 13.97 -23.13
N ALA A 66 -3.73 13.66 -23.68
CA ALA A 66 -4.97 13.37 -22.94
C ALA A 66 -5.26 11.86 -22.91
N SER A 67 -4.27 11.05 -22.51
CA SER A 67 -4.36 9.58 -22.44
C SER A 67 -4.51 9.11 -20.99
N PHE A 68 -5.53 8.26 -20.75
CA PHE A 68 -5.91 7.78 -19.41
C PHE A 68 -6.23 6.29 -19.43
N ASP A 69 -5.94 5.62 -18.29
CA ASP A 69 -6.49 4.31 -17.94
C ASP A 69 -7.43 4.44 -16.75
N TYR A 70 -8.48 3.62 -16.71
CA TYR A 70 -9.39 3.57 -15.56
C TYR A 70 -9.65 2.13 -15.13
N GLN A 71 -9.97 1.99 -13.85
CA GLN A 71 -10.45 0.76 -13.23
C GLN A 71 -11.59 1.11 -12.28
N ALA A 72 -12.68 0.36 -12.33
CA ALA A 72 -13.81 0.46 -11.43
C ALA A 72 -14.21 -0.95 -10.99
N MET A 73 -14.32 -1.18 -9.66
CA MET A 73 -14.53 -2.52 -9.14
C MET A 73 -15.59 -2.55 -8.06
N ILE A 74 -16.25 -3.72 -7.98
CA ILE A 74 -17.05 -4.15 -6.84
C ILE A 74 -16.42 -5.45 -6.34
N VAL A 75 -15.96 -5.47 -5.10
CA VAL A 75 -15.19 -6.57 -4.50
C VAL A 75 -15.75 -6.96 -3.14
N ALA A 76 -15.34 -8.08 -2.58
CA ALA A 76 -15.57 -8.40 -1.18
C ALA A 76 -15.05 -7.25 -0.31
N GLY A 77 -15.87 -6.79 0.64
CA GLY A 77 -15.52 -5.65 1.49
C GLY A 77 -14.56 -6.05 2.61
N LEU A 78 -13.87 -5.07 3.17
CA LEU A 78 -12.99 -5.30 4.32
C LEU A 78 -13.76 -5.82 5.53
N ASN A 79 -13.11 -6.67 6.32
CA ASN A 79 -13.62 -7.27 7.56
C ASN A 79 -13.01 -6.55 8.77
N ALA A 80 -13.86 -5.94 9.61
CA ALA A 80 -13.43 -5.18 10.78
C ALA A 80 -12.70 -6.02 11.84
N ASN A 81 -12.90 -7.33 11.87
CA ASN A 81 -12.19 -8.23 12.79
C ASN A 81 -10.67 -8.20 12.60
N GLY A 82 -10.20 -7.89 11.39
CA GLY A 82 -8.78 -7.71 11.06
C GLY A 82 -8.20 -6.34 11.41
N PHE A 83 -9.01 -5.36 11.87
CA PHE A 83 -8.51 -4.01 12.14
C PHE A 83 -7.75 -3.94 13.45
N ASP A 84 -6.61 -3.24 13.43
CA ASP A 84 -5.69 -3.14 14.56
C ASP A 84 -5.11 -1.72 14.69
N ARG A 85 -4.63 -1.37 15.88
CA ARG A 85 -4.07 -0.06 16.14
C ARG A 85 -2.76 0.23 15.39
N ASN A 86 -1.92 -0.80 15.16
CA ASN A 86 -0.60 -0.64 14.55
C ASN A 86 -0.68 -0.65 13.03
N THR A 87 -1.62 -1.41 12.50
CA THR A 87 -1.74 -1.71 11.06
C THR A 87 -3.05 -1.24 10.46
N TRP A 88 -3.87 -0.54 11.25
CA TRP A 88 -5.17 -0.01 10.86
C TRP A 88 -6.05 -1.09 10.21
N ILE A 89 -6.17 -1.13 8.86
CA ILE A 89 -7.01 -2.08 8.13
C ILE A 89 -6.21 -3.20 7.44
N ALA A 90 -4.89 -3.23 7.57
CA ALA A 90 -4.02 -4.11 6.76
C ALA A 90 -4.37 -5.60 6.83
N SER A 91 -4.90 -6.08 7.95
CA SER A 91 -5.35 -7.45 8.14
C SER A 91 -6.85 -7.65 7.89
N GLY A 92 -7.53 -6.64 7.33
CA GLY A 92 -8.98 -6.69 7.08
C GLY A 92 -9.37 -7.28 5.73
N LYS A 93 -8.43 -7.63 4.84
CA LYS A 93 -8.75 -8.35 3.60
C LYS A 93 -9.33 -9.72 3.90
N GLN A 94 -10.23 -10.20 3.04
CA GLN A 94 -10.78 -11.55 3.19
C GLN A 94 -9.82 -12.59 2.60
N GLY A 95 -9.87 -13.82 3.11
CA GLY A 95 -8.92 -14.87 2.75
C GLY A 95 -9.18 -15.47 1.36
N ILE A 96 -8.13 -15.98 0.70
CA ILE A 96 -8.23 -16.58 -0.64
C ILE A 96 -9.02 -17.90 -0.64
N PHE A 97 -8.93 -18.66 0.46
CA PHE A 97 -9.49 -20.01 0.60
C PHE A 97 -10.62 -20.07 1.62
N GLU A 98 -11.08 -18.92 2.10
CA GLU A 98 -12.20 -18.80 3.01
C GLU A 98 -13.44 -18.34 2.26
N GLU A 99 -14.59 -18.51 2.87
CA GLU A 99 -15.84 -17.98 2.35
C GLU A 99 -15.84 -16.45 2.48
N ASP A 100 -15.92 -15.76 1.33
CA ASP A 100 -15.96 -14.29 1.32
C ASP A 100 -17.36 -13.79 1.70
N ASN A 101 -17.39 -12.82 2.61
CA ASN A 101 -18.61 -12.16 3.01
C ASN A 101 -18.82 -10.87 2.20
N PHE A 102 -19.89 -10.84 1.40
CA PHE A 102 -20.31 -9.69 0.57
C PHE A 102 -21.47 -8.90 1.19
N THR A 103 -21.73 -9.01 2.48
CA THR A 103 -22.81 -8.25 3.15
C THR A 103 -22.65 -6.74 2.93
N SER A 104 -21.42 -6.24 2.95
CA SER A 104 -21.08 -4.86 2.60
C SER A 104 -19.91 -4.86 1.62
N PRO A 105 -20.17 -4.79 0.31
CA PRO A 105 -19.11 -4.83 -0.70
C PRO A 105 -18.19 -3.60 -0.61
N GLY A 106 -16.97 -3.79 -1.11
CA GLY A 106 -16.01 -2.73 -1.38
C GLY A 106 -16.18 -2.18 -2.80
N TYR A 107 -16.24 -0.86 -2.92
CA TYR A 107 -16.26 -0.15 -4.20
C TYR A 107 -14.90 0.52 -4.42
N VAL A 108 -14.33 0.32 -5.59
CA VAL A 108 -13.00 0.82 -5.93
C VAL A 108 -13.07 1.59 -7.24
N ALA A 109 -12.39 2.72 -7.28
CA ALA A 109 -12.16 3.47 -8.52
C ALA A 109 -10.70 3.90 -8.59
N ARG A 110 -10.09 3.77 -9.77
CA ARG A 110 -8.75 4.28 -10.08
C ARG A 110 -8.74 4.95 -11.44
N LEU A 111 -8.00 6.05 -11.52
CA LEU A 111 -7.72 6.76 -12.76
C LEU A 111 -6.21 7.02 -12.84
N ASP A 112 -5.60 6.68 -13.99
CA ASP A 112 -4.20 6.91 -14.28
C ASP A 112 -4.05 7.78 -15.51
N TYR A 113 -3.39 8.92 -15.38
CA TYR A 113 -2.92 9.75 -16.48
C TYR A 113 -1.58 9.20 -17.00
N LYS A 114 -1.46 9.06 -18.33
CA LYS A 114 -0.24 8.57 -19.00
C LYS A 114 0.09 9.32 -20.30
N GLY A 115 -0.39 10.55 -20.44
CA GLY A 115 -0.23 11.34 -21.67
C GLY A 115 1.19 11.84 -21.92
N VAL A 116 2.07 11.84 -20.92
CA VAL A 116 3.48 12.23 -21.07
C VAL A 116 4.35 10.98 -21.04
N PRO A 117 5.21 10.74 -22.07
CA PRO A 117 6.10 9.59 -22.09
C PRO A 117 6.94 9.46 -20.82
N GLY A 118 6.89 8.28 -20.20
CA GLY A 118 7.60 7.99 -18.97
C GLY A 118 6.93 8.49 -17.69
N LEU A 119 5.87 9.30 -17.77
CA LEU A 119 5.09 9.79 -16.63
C LEU A 119 3.77 9.04 -16.50
N ARG A 120 3.48 8.55 -15.30
CA ARG A 120 2.16 8.08 -14.88
C ARG A 120 1.77 8.78 -13.58
N ILE A 121 0.58 9.33 -13.52
CA ILE A 121 -0.01 9.92 -12.30
C ILE A 121 -1.31 9.20 -12.04
N GLY A 122 -1.44 8.57 -10.88
CA GLY A 122 -2.59 7.79 -10.50
C GLY A 122 -3.30 8.37 -9.28
N ALA A 123 -4.62 8.19 -9.23
CA ALA A 123 -5.41 8.42 -8.04
C ALA A 123 -6.38 7.25 -7.86
N SER A 124 -6.59 6.79 -6.63
CA SER A 124 -7.59 5.76 -6.35
C SER A 124 -8.41 6.09 -5.11
N PHE A 125 -9.61 5.50 -5.09
CA PHE A 125 -10.57 5.60 -4.01
C PHE A 125 -11.10 4.22 -3.69
N TYR A 126 -11.23 3.90 -2.40
CA TYR A 126 -11.91 2.71 -1.89
C TYR A 126 -12.98 3.12 -0.88
N TYR A 127 -14.13 2.45 -0.95
CA TYR A 127 -15.23 2.63 -0.02
C TYR A 127 -15.86 1.28 0.34
N CYS A 128 -15.99 1.01 1.64
CA CYS A 128 -16.82 -0.06 2.19
C CYS A 128 -17.77 0.57 3.21
N ALA A 129 -19.08 0.32 3.07
CA ALA A 129 -20.09 1.01 3.88
C ALA A 129 -20.12 0.50 5.33
N ASP A 130 -19.81 -0.78 5.53
CA ASP A 130 -19.86 -1.40 6.86
C ASP A 130 -18.94 -2.63 6.93
N ALA A 131 -17.71 -2.41 7.38
CA ALA A 131 -16.75 -3.50 7.57
C ALA A 131 -17.13 -4.44 8.73
N GLY A 132 -17.98 -4.01 9.65
CA GLY A 132 -18.46 -4.82 10.77
C GLY A 132 -19.39 -5.93 10.31
N SER A 133 -20.25 -5.67 9.33
CA SER A 133 -21.20 -6.65 8.79
C SER A 133 -20.52 -7.74 7.94
N ASN A 134 -19.28 -7.55 7.52
CA ASN A 134 -18.50 -8.56 6.81
C ASN A 134 -17.76 -9.52 7.76
N SER A 135 -17.85 -9.31 9.07
CA SER A 135 -17.20 -10.15 10.06
C SER A 135 -18.05 -11.37 10.38
N ASP A 136 -17.41 -12.52 10.60
CA ASP A 136 -17.98 -13.70 11.26
C ASP A 136 -18.37 -13.41 12.73
N LYS A 137 -17.87 -12.29 13.28
CA LYS A 137 -18.18 -11.75 14.60
C LYS A 137 -19.16 -10.56 14.52
N ALA A 138 -20.06 -10.55 13.53
CA ALA A 138 -20.98 -9.43 13.29
C ALA A 138 -21.80 -9.02 14.53
N ASP A 139 -22.18 -9.98 15.38
CA ASP A 139 -22.89 -9.70 16.65
C ASP A 139 -22.09 -8.81 17.59
N THR A 140 -20.74 -8.95 17.61
CA THR A 140 -19.85 -8.09 18.39
C THR A 140 -19.92 -6.65 17.94
N TYR A 141 -20.14 -6.43 16.65
CA TYR A 141 -20.20 -5.09 16.04
C TYR A 141 -21.62 -4.52 15.94
N SER A 142 -22.65 -5.29 16.28
CA SER A 142 -24.05 -4.85 16.15
C SER A 142 -24.35 -3.54 16.89
N SER A 143 -23.71 -3.31 18.03
CA SER A 143 -23.85 -2.06 18.82
C SER A 143 -23.00 -0.90 18.34
N THR A 144 -22.06 -1.11 17.43
CA THR A 144 -21.17 -0.04 16.93
C THR A 144 -21.84 0.88 15.92
N GLY A 145 -22.94 0.42 15.30
CA GLY A 145 -23.45 0.97 14.06
C GLY A 145 -22.52 0.63 12.88
N LYS A 146 -22.76 1.23 11.74
CA LYS A 146 -21.93 0.99 10.55
C LYS A 146 -20.50 1.43 10.76
N ILE A 147 -19.55 0.63 10.25
CA ILE A 147 -18.11 0.89 10.31
C ILE A 147 -17.61 1.21 8.88
N PRO A 148 -17.85 2.42 8.37
CA PRO A 148 -17.46 2.77 7.02
C PRO A 148 -15.95 3.02 6.93
N VAL A 149 -15.34 2.44 5.86
CA VAL A 149 -13.95 2.64 5.50
C VAL A 149 -13.88 3.46 4.22
N ARG A 150 -13.05 4.51 4.21
CA ARG A 150 -12.74 5.33 3.04
C ARG A 150 -11.24 5.46 2.92
N ILE A 151 -10.72 5.20 1.72
CA ILE A 151 -9.29 5.31 1.43
C ILE A 151 -9.14 6.15 0.18
N TYR A 152 -8.23 7.12 0.23
CA TYR A 152 -7.84 7.97 -0.88
C TYR A 152 -6.35 7.80 -1.11
N THR A 153 -5.94 7.56 -2.35
CA THR A 153 -4.52 7.50 -2.69
C THR A 153 -4.22 8.38 -3.89
N ALA A 154 -3.01 8.88 -3.91
CA ALA A 154 -2.42 9.52 -5.08
C ALA A 154 -1.00 9.00 -5.27
N ASP A 155 -0.61 8.75 -6.50
CA ASP A 155 0.72 8.28 -6.82
C ASP A 155 1.24 8.89 -8.13
N ALA A 156 2.57 8.94 -8.26
CA ALA A 156 3.24 9.36 -9.46
C ALA A 156 4.47 8.48 -9.71
N GLN A 157 4.68 8.12 -10.96
CA GLN A 157 5.86 7.40 -11.42
C GLN A 157 6.45 8.12 -12.63
N TYR A 158 7.74 8.32 -12.63
CA TYR A 158 8.46 8.86 -13.76
C TYR A 158 9.67 8.00 -14.08
N ARG A 159 9.83 7.67 -15.35
CA ARG A 159 10.98 6.89 -15.85
C ARG A 159 11.46 7.44 -17.17
N ASN A 160 12.73 7.75 -17.22
CA ASN A 160 13.42 8.01 -18.46
C ASN A 160 14.78 7.28 -18.49
N LYS A 161 15.63 7.58 -19.46
CA LYS A 161 16.95 6.97 -19.59
C LYS A 161 17.84 7.18 -18.35
N TYR A 162 17.70 8.32 -17.67
CA TYR A 162 18.60 8.78 -16.62
C TYR A 162 18.02 8.61 -15.22
N VAL A 163 16.71 8.73 -15.06
CA VAL A 163 16.04 8.82 -13.77
C VAL A 163 14.86 7.88 -13.70
N VAL A 164 14.71 7.23 -12.56
CA VAL A 164 13.46 6.58 -12.13
C VAL A 164 13.05 7.21 -10.81
N ALA A 165 11.84 7.76 -10.75
CA ALA A 165 11.30 8.38 -9.55
C ALA A 165 9.88 7.88 -9.30
N ARG A 166 9.49 7.75 -8.03
CA ARG A 166 8.15 7.36 -7.59
C ARG A 166 7.78 8.14 -6.34
N ALA A 167 6.51 8.46 -6.23
CA ALA A 167 5.93 9.02 -5.03
C ALA A 167 4.53 8.48 -4.83
N ASN A 168 4.10 8.30 -3.59
CA ASN A 168 2.75 7.90 -3.25
C ASN A 168 2.29 8.54 -1.95
N MET A 169 0.97 8.65 -1.81
CA MET A 169 0.29 9.12 -0.63
C MET A 169 -0.95 8.27 -0.40
N VAL A 170 -1.20 7.93 0.86
CA VAL A 170 -2.40 7.25 1.33
C VAL A 170 -3.01 8.07 2.45
N TYR A 171 -4.30 8.33 2.37
CA TYR A 171 -5.11 8.87 3.45
C TYR A 171 -6.30 7.96 3.70
N GLY A 172 -6.46 7.53 4.94
CA GLY A 172 -7.57 6.66 5.35
C GLY A 172 -8.49 7.32 6.37
N ASN A 173 -9.78 7.00 6.29
CA ASN A 173 -10.79 7.41 7.24
C ASN A 173 -11.68 6.23 7.63
N LEU A 174 -11.84 6.00 8.93
CA LEU A 174 -12.64 4.96 9.55
C LEU A 174 -13.73 5.60 10.40
N GLY A 175 -14.98 5.36 10.05
CA GLY A 175 -16.09 5.83 10.87
C GLY A 175 -16.34 4.94 12.07
N ASN A 176 -16.88 5.54 13.14
CA ASN A 176 -17.18 4.86 14.41
C ASN A 176 -15.96 4.13 15.03
N SER A 177 -14.75 4.67 14.82
CA SER A 177 -13.51 4.03 15.29
C SER A 177 -13.44 3.89 16.81
N ALA A 178 -14.04 4.80 17.57
CA ALA A 178 -14.13 4.71 19.02
C ALA A 178 -14.99 3.51 19.47
N LYS A 179 -16.18 3.38 18.87
CA LYS A 179 -17.09 2.25 19.17
C LYS A 179 -16.52 0.90 18.70
N LEU A 180 -15.85 0.89 17.52
CA LEU A 180 -15.13 -0.29 17.05
C LEU A 180 -14.03 -0.70 18.05
N SER A 181 -13.25 0.26 18.53
CA SER A 181 -12.19 -0.01 19.52
C SER A 181 -12.77 -0.59 20.82
N GLU A 182 -13.91 -0.08 21.29
CA GLU A 182 -14.63 -0.63 22.44
C GLU A 182 -15.12 -2.06 22.17
N ALA A 183 -15.75 -2.31 21.01
CA ALA A 183 -16.21 -3.65 20.64
C ALA A 183 -15.05 -4.66 20.57
N ASN A 184 -13.89 -4.27 20.06
CA ASN A 184 -12.71 -5.12 19.98
C ASN A 184 -12.19 -5.57 21.37
N THR A 185 -12.49 -4.85 22.45
CA THR A 185 -12.12 -5.29 23.80
C THR A 185 -12.80 -6.61 24.20
N LYS A 186 -13.91 -6.93 23.57
CA LYS A 186 -14.71 -8.14 23.83
C LYS A 186 -14.24 -9.35 23.00
N LEU A 187 -13.34 -9.17 22.04
CA LEU A 187 -12.89 -10.24 21.15
C LEU A 187 -11.80 -11.08 21.81
N SER A 188 -12.00 -12.39 21.87
CA SER A 188 -11.02 -13.35 22.42
C SER A 188 -9.81 -13.59 21.53
N ASN A 189 -9.95 -13.38 20.23
CA ASN A 189 -8.89 -13.58 19.23
C ASN A 189 -7.92 -12.40 19.08
N LYS A 190 -8.16 -11.30 19.80
CA LYS A 190 -7.23 -10.17 19.89
C LYS A 190 -6.30 -10.34 21.07
N SER A 191 -5.04 -9.93 20.93
CA SER A 191 -4.13 -9.87 22.09
C SER A 191 -4.66 -8.88 23.13
N PRO A 192 -4.36 -9.07 24.44
CA PRO A 192 -4.78 -8.13 25.46
C PRO A 192 -4.34 -6.68 25.16
N TYR A 193 -3.17 -6.52 24.55
CA TYR A 193 -2.64 -5.23 24.17
C TYR A 193 -3.42 -4.59 23.00
N SER A 194 -3.73 -5.32 21.94
CA SER A 194 -4.53 -4.82 20.80
C SER A 194 -5.96 -4.49 21.22
N ARG A 195 -6.53 -5.21 22.18
CA ARG A 195 -7.88 -4.98 22.67
C ARG A 195 -8.06 -3.65 23.40
N ILE A 196 -7.05 -3.22 24.17
CA ILE A 196 -7.15 -2.01 25.00
C ILE A 196 -6.69 -0.73 24.31
N THR A 197 -6.15 -0.85 23.09
CA THR A 197 -5.61 0.29 22.35
C THR A 197 -6.53 0.71 21.23
N PRO A 198 -6.75 2.03 21.04
CA PRO A 198 -7.69 2.52 20.04
C PRO A 198 -7.20 2.31 18.62
N ILE A 199 -8.13 2.01 17.73
CA ILE A 199 -7.93 2.08 16.29
C ILE A 199 -8.23 3.52 15.86
N ALA A 200 -7.33 4.13 15.09
CA ALA A 200 -7.49 5.51 14.69
C ALA A 200 -8.62 5.73 13.69
N LYS A 201 -9.25 6.90 13.78
CA LYS A 201 -10.19 7.40 12.79
C LYS A 201 -9.51 7.77 11.49
N ASN A 202 -8.34 8.41 11.55
CA ASN A 202 -7.59 8.82 10.37
C ASN A 202 -6.17 8.28 10.43
N VAL A 203 -5.68 7.94 9.25
CA VAL A 203 -4.32 7.46 9.01
C VAL A 203 -3.72 8.16 7.82
N VAL A 204 -2.39 8.24 7.78
CA VAL A 204 -1.65 8.85 6.68
C VAL A 204 -0.37 8.07 6.41
N SER A 205 -0.01 7.96 5.12
CA SER A 205 1.30 7.51 4.67
C SER A 205 1.68 8.26 3.42
N TYR A 206 2.96 8.61 3.29
CA TYR A 206 3.52 9.11 2.05
C TYR A 206 4.97 8.68 1.91
N ALA A 207 5.38 8.45 0.68
CA ALA A 207 6.74 8.07 0.33
C ALA A 207 7.16 8.72 -0.99
N ALA A 208 8.46 8.96 -1.11
CA ALA A 208 9.07 9.35 -2.37
C ALA A 208 10.43 8.67 -2.51
N GLU A 209 10.71 8.11 -3.68
CA GLU A 209 12.02 7.54 -4.01
C GLU A 209 12.49 7.99 -5.38
N ALA A 210 13.80 8.15 -5.53
CA ALA A 210 14.43 8.46 -6.81
C ALA A 210 15.77 7.77 -6.94
N GLY A 211 16.06 7.26 -8.14
CA GLY A 211 17.35 6.66 -8.50
C GLY A 211 17.87 7.19 -9.83
N LEU A 212 19.18 7.32 -9.92
CA LEU A 212 19.91 7.79 -11.10
C LEU A 212 20.58 6.63 -11.82
N ASN A 213 20.34 6.46 -13.11
CA ASN A 213 21.05 5.48 -13.93
C ASN A 213 22.44 6.01 -14.29
N ILE A 214 23.46 5.61 -13.53
CA ILE A 214 24.85 6.05 -13.77
C ILE A 214 25.32 5.63 -15.17
N SER A 215 24.98 4.41 -15.63
CA SER A 215 25.43 3.90 -16.91
C SER A 215 24.97 4.74 -18.10
N ALA A 216 23.88 5.49 -17.95
CA ALA A 216 23.33 6.34 -19.01
C ALA A 216 24.23 7.55 -19.36
N PHE A 217 25.15 7.92 -18.48
CA PHE A 217 26.09 9.03 -18.69
C PHE A 217 27.35 8.60 -19.45
N PHE A 218 27.62 7.29 -19.55
CA PHE A 218 28.79 6.76 -20.25
C PHE A 218 28.40 6.29 -21.65
N LYS A 219 28.38 7.20 -22.60
CA LYS A 219 28.03 6.92 -24.00
C LYS A 219 29.04 5.95 -24.65
N GLY A 220 28.55 4.91 -25.31
CA GLY A 220 29.36 4.04 -26.18
C GLY A 220 30.07 2.87 -25.51
N ASN A 221 30.07 2.77 -24.19
CA ASN A 221 30.71 1.67 -23.49
C ASN A 221 29.69 0.62 -23.01
N ARG A 222 29.55 -0.49 -23.76
CA ARG A 222 28.67 -1.62 -23.42
C ARG A 222 29.06 -2.38 -22.14
N LYS A 223 30.23 -2.08 -21.56
CA LYS A 223 30.78 -2.77 -20.37
C LYS A 223 30.45 -2.05 -19.08
N VAL A 224 29.84 -0.85 -19.11
CA VAL A 224 29.45 -0.14 -17.88
C VAL A 224 28.25 -0.85 -17.26
N PRO A 225 28.36 -1.33 -16.04
CA PRO A 225 27.26 -2.02 -15.38
C PRO A 225 26.11 -1.04 -15.11
N VAL A 226 24.88 -1.52 -15.18
CA VAL A 226 23.69 -0.71 -14.88
C VAL A 226 23.56 -0.58 -13.36
N ILE A 227 23.88 0.60 -12.84
CA ILE A 227 23.85 0.91 -11.41
C ILE A 227 22.93 2.11 -11.17
N TYR A 228 22.08 1.99 -10.16
CA TYR A 228 21.22 3.06 -9.65
C TYR A 228 21.57 3.35 -8.19
N PRO A 229 22.36 4.39 -7.86
CA PRO A 229 22.25 5.03 -6.56
C PRO A 229 20.84 5.59 -6.40
N PHE A 230 20.28 5.43 -5.22
CA PHE A 230 18.92 5.89 -4.92
C PHE A 230 18.81 6.45 -3.51
N ALA A 231 17.78 7.23 -3.30
CA ALA A 231 17.32 7.65 -1.97
C ALA A 231 15.79 7.53 -1.90
N ARG A 232 15.27 7.20 -0.72
CA ARG A 232 13.85 7.10 -0.41
C ARG A 232 13.58 7.76 0.94
N TYR A 233 12.51 8.53 1.00
CA TYR A 233 11.92 9.01 2.24
C TYR A 233 10.53 8.43 2.40
N GLU A 234 10.20 7.99 3.61
CA GLU A 234 8.88 7.50 3.97
C GLU A 234 8.43 8.08 5.30
N TYR A 235 7.14 8.38 5.38
CA TYR A 235 6.45 8.70 6.62
C TYR A 235 5.11 7.96 6.64
N TYR A 236 4.78 7.41 7.80
CA TYR A 236 3.46 6.88 8.02
C TYR A 236 3.03 7.00 9.47
N ASN A 237 1.73 7.12 9.69
CA ASN A 237 1.14 7.14 10.99
C ASN A 237 -0.24 6.44 10.97
N PRO A 238 -0.33 5.18 11.42
CA PRO A 238 -1.59 4.47 11.56
C PRO A 238 -2.44 4.99 12.72
N GLN A 239 -1.95 5.96 13.48
CA GLN A 239 -2.58 6.61 14.63
C GLN A 239 -2.61 8.14 14.47
N GLU A 240 -2.92 8.64 13.26
CA GLU A 240 -2.85 10.07 12.97
C GLU A 240 -3.87 10.88 13.77
N LYS A 241 -5.13 10.41 13.82
CA LYS A 241 -6.19 11.08 14.55
C LYS A 241 -7.19 10.06 15.07
N GLY A 242 -7.52 10.20 16.35
CA GLY A 242 -8.60 9.45 17.00
C GLY A 242 -9.98 10.06 16.80
N GLU A 243 -11.00 9.35 17.24
CA GLU A 243 -12.37 9.83 17.33
C GLU A 243 -12.65 10.23 18.78
N ALA A 244 -13.36 11.35 18.97
CA ALA A 244 -13.71 11.90 20.28
C ALA A 244 -12.47 12.06 21.19
N SER A 245 -12.51 11.49 22.41
CA SER A 245 -11.44 11.57 23.41
C SER A 245 -10.37 10.49 23.30
N GLN A 246 -10.32 9.72 22.20
CA GLN A 246 -9.29 8.69 22.02
C GLN A 246 -7.89 9.30 22.01
N ILE A 247 -6.99 8.75 22.82
CA ILE A 247 -5.57 9.14 22.86
C ILE A 247 -4.80 8.26 21.86
N MET A 248 -4.15 8.90 20.90
CA MET A 248 -3.36 8.22 19.88
C MET A 248 -1.94 7.96 20.35
N GLU A 249 -1.36 6.84 19.90
CA GLU A 249 -0.05 6.40 20.29
C GLU A 249 1.05 6.90 19.33
N LYS A 250 1.87 7.85 19.80
CA LYS A 250 2.95 8.41 19.00
C LYS A 250 3.99 7.38 18.55
N ARG A 251 4.14 6.27 19.26
CA ARG A 251 5.06 5.18 18.89
C ARG A 251 4.66 4.44 17.61
N CYS A 252 3.47 4.66 17.09
CA CYS A 252 3.05 4.14 15.79
C CYS A 252 3.48 5.04 14.62
N GLN A 253 3.88 6.28 14.91
CA GLN A 253 4.39 7.21 13.92
C GLN A 253 5.83 6.87 13.57
N VAL A 254 6.11 6.71 12.28
CA VAL A 254 7.45 6.36 11.78
C VAL A 254 7.83 7.29 10.64
N SER A 255 9.09 7.73 10.64
CA SER A 255 9.73 8.37 9.49
C SER A 255 11.04 7.68 9.17
N MET A 256 11.35 7.51 7.89
CA MET A 256 12.53 6.78 7.44
C MET A 256 13.22 7.47 6.28
N TRP A 257 14.56 7.36 6.29
CA TRP A 257 15.41 7.61 5.13
C TRP A 257 16.14 6.34 4.77
N THR A 258 16.03 5.93 3.50
CA THR A 258 16.79 4.82 2.94
C THR A 258 17.64 5.34 1.79
N ALA A 259 18.91 5.00 1.77
CA ALA A 259 19.80 5.29 0.64
C ALA A 259 20.62 4.06 0.29
N GLY A 260 20.87 3.83 -0.99
CA GLY A 260 21.54 2.60 -1.41
C GLY A 260 21.90 2.56 -2.88
N LEU A 261 22.26 1.35 -3.31
CA LEU A 261 22.69 1.04 -4.67
C LEU A 261 21.94 -0.21 -5.18
N ASN A 262 21.47 -0.14 -6.41
CA ASN A 262 20.96 -1.28 -7.16
C ASN A 262 21.87 -1.54 -8.35
N TRP A 263 22.45 -2.73 -8.39
CA TRP A 263 23.25 -3.20 -9.51
C TRP A 263 22.45 -4.24 -10.32
N TYR A 264 22.10 -3.90 -11.54
CA TYR A 264 21.47 -4.83 -12.47
C TYR A 264 22.55 -5.64 -13.20
N ALA A 265 22.86 -6.82 -12.66
CA ALA A 265 23.79 -7.76 -13.27
C ALA A 265 23.23 -8.32 -14.60
N LEU A 266 21.92 -8.49 -14.67
CA LEU A 266 21.12 -8.79 -15.88
C LEU A 266 19.86 -7.90 -15.88
N PRO A 267 19.18 -7.73 -17.01
CA PRO A 267 17.93 -6.94 -17.06
C PRO A 267 16.85 -7.39 -16.06
N ASN A 268 16.88 -8.65 -15.66
CA ASN A 268 15.92 -9.29 -14.76
C ASN A 268 16.54 -9.77 -13.44
N LEU A 269 17.81 -9.44 -13.17
CA LEU A 269 18.52 -9.76 -11.92
C LEU A 269 19.14 -8.50 -11.34
N VAL A 270 18.72 -8.11 -10.16
CA VAL A 270 19.25 -6.97 -9.42
C VAL A 270 19.82 -7.40 -8.07
N VAL A 271 21.02 -6.93 -7.77
CA VAL A 271 21.62 -6.96 -6.43
C VAL A 271 21.40 -5.60 -5.80
N LYS A 272 20.91 -5.57 -4.58
CA LYS A 272 20.56 -4.37 -3.84
C LYS A 272 21.37 -4.30 -2.56
N ALA A 273 21.80 -3.10 -2.20
CA ALA A 273 22.36 -2.81 -0.89
C ALA A 273 21.88 -1.45 -0.44
N ASP A 274 21.36 -1.34 0.77
CA ASP A 274 20.87 -0.08 1.31
C ASP A 274 21.11 0.06 2.82
N TYR A 275 21.09 1.30 3.25
CA TYR A 275 21.12 1.70 4.64
C TYR A 275 19.89 2.54 4.95
N THR A 276 19.16 2.13 5.98
CA THR A 276 17.94 2.78 6.44
C THR A 276 18.15 3.36 7.84
N THR A 277 17.76 4.62 8.01
CA THR A 277 17.56 5.22 9.33
C THR A 277 16.06 5.34 9.59
N ARG A 278 15.60 4.73 10.66
CA ARG A 278 14.19 4.68 11.04
C ARG A 278 13.99 5.37 12.37
N GLN A 279 13.10 6.34 12.42
CA GLN A 279 12.74 7.10 13.61
C GLN A 279 11.30 6.78 14.01
N ILE A 280 11.14 6.24 15.19
CA ILE A 280 9.85 5.85 15.77
C ILE A 280 9.48 6.88 16.84
N GLY A 281 8.26 7.40 16.79
CA GLY A 281 7.75 8.31 17.80
C GLY A 281 7.72 7.67 19.18
N THR A 282 7.92 8.47 20.23
CA THR A 282 7.86 8.01 21.61
C THR A 282 6.77 8.74 22.38
N ASN A 283 6.08 8.00 23.27
CA ASN A 283 5.23 8.64 24.26
C ASN A 283 6.13 9.21 25.36
N LYS A 284 5.85 10.42 25.80
CA LYS A 284 6.63 11.12 26.85
C LYS A 284 6.77 10.34 28.16
N VAL A 285 5.86 9.37 28.39
CA VAL A 285 5.83 8.55 29.62
C VAL A 285 6.99 7.54 29.67
N PHE A 286 7.56 7.13 28.53
CA PHE A 286 8.53 6.02 28.49
C PHE A 286 9.89 6.39 27.90
N GLY A 287 10.10 7.64 27.51
CA GLY A 287 11.33 8.02 26.83
C GLY A 287 11.89 9.37 27.25
N THR A 288 13.19 9.45 27.33
CA THR A 288 13.95 10.70 27.50
C THR A 288 14.06 11.48 26.21
N GLY A 289 13.81 10.84 25.05
CA GLY A 289 13.87 11.43 23.71
C GLY A 289 12.52 11.58 23.02
N LYS A 290 12.53 12.37 21.95
CA LYS A 290 11.34 12.58 21.09
C LYS A 290 11.10 11.38 20.16
N TYR A 291 12.16 10.66 19.80
CA TYR A 291 12.14 9.52 18.89
C TYR A 291 13.10 8.43 19.35
N ASN A 292 12.77 7.19 19.03
CA ASN A 292 13.71 6.08 19.01
C ASN A 292 14.27 5.93 17.60
N SER A 293 15.58 5.73 17.47
CA SER A 293 16.23 5.46 16.19
C SER A 293 16.56 3.99 16.05
N GLU A 294 16.20 3.43 14.89
CA GLU A 294 16.63 2.11 14.44
C GLU A 294 17.38 2.28 13.12
N ASN A 295 18.58 1.74 13.06
CA ASN A 295 19.39 1.80 11.84
C ASN A 295 19.62 0.38 11.34
N GLU A 296 19.53 0.19 10.03
CA GLU A 296 19.67 -1.11 9.40
C GLU A 296 20.50 -1.01 8.13
N PHE A 297 21.39 -1.99 7.93
CA PHE A 297 22.06 -2.22 6.66
C PHE A 297 21.54 -3.54 6.07
N SER A 298 21.08 -3.49 4.83
CA SER A 298 20.45 -4.62 4.16
C SER A 298 21.08 -4.92 2.81
N ILE A 299 21.19 -6.21 2.48
CA ILE A 299 21.59 -6.70 1.15
C ILE A 299 20.53 -7.67 0.67
N GLY A 300 20.15 -7.57 -0.59
CA GLY A 300 19.17 -8.46 -1.21
C GLY A 300 19.46 -8.72 -2.69
N ILE A 301 18.89 -9.81 -3.18
CA ILE A 301 18.92 -10.18 -4.60
C ILE A 301 17.49 -10.40 -5.04
N ALA A 302 17.11 -9.81 -6.18
CA ALA A 302 15.82 -10.05 -6.79
C ALA A 302 15.97 -10.50 -8.24
N TYR A 303 15.24 -11.54 -8.60
CA TYR A 303 15.18 -12.11 -9.95
C TYR A 303 13.73 -12.26 -10.40
N ILE A 304 13.46 -11.88 -11.64
CA ILE A 304 12.18 -12.13 -12.31
C ILE A 304 12.44 -12.91 -13.60
N GLY A 305 11.89 -14.12 -13.69
CA GLY A 305 12.00 -14.96 -14.87
C GLY A 305 11.93 -16.45 -14.55
N TRP A 306 12.12 -17.25 -15.58
CA TRP A 306 12.20 -18.71 -15.47
C TRP A 306 13.66 -19.15 -15.38
N PHE A 307 13.99 -19.96 -14.41
CA PHE A 307 15.35 -20.53 -14.25
C PHE A 307 15.66 -21.61 -15.32
N VAL A 308 14.62 -22.20 -15.89
CA VAL A 308 14.75 -23.22 -16.92
C VAL A 308 14.16 -22.69 -18.21
N LYS A 309 14.98 -22.53 -19.24
CA LYS A 309 14.48 -22.34 -20.60
C LYS A 309 13.85 -23.65 -21.07
N LYS A 310 12.59 -23.61 -21.47
CA LYS A 310 11.98 -24.68 -22.22
C LYS A 310 12.58 -24.77 -23.62
#